data_8f3c329a22630d6f83b7cb416a0b4e7f
#
_entry.id   8f3c329a22630d6f83b7cb416a0b4e7f
#
_cell.length_a   1.000
_cell.length_b   1.000
_cell.length_c   1.000
_cell.angle_alpha   90.00
_cell.angle_beta   90.00
_cell.angle_gamma   90.00
#
_symmetry.space_group_name_H-M   'P 1'
#
loop_
_entity.id
_entity.type
_entity.pdbx_description
1 polymer ?
#
loop_
_entity_poly.entity_id
_entity_poly.type
_entity_poly.pdbx_seq_one_letter_code
_entity_poly.pdbx_strand_id
1 'polypeptide(L)' 'MIAYCDKAMHSIGAALEKDEYFPIVCHTKFDLHEDGSFKSTRKTRYFTDFNGKRYKVTVEEA' A
#
# COMPACT_ATOMS: atom_id res chain seq x y z
N MET A 1 3.05 8.06 -20.15
CA MET A 1 2.35 6.82 -19.75
C MET A 1 1.85 6.97 -18.31
N ILE A 2 0.63 6.56 -18.05
CA ILE A 2 0.03 6.65 -16.71
C ILE A 2 0.40 5.40 -15.92
N ALA A 3 0.96 5.59 -14.73
CA ALA A 3 1.22 4.49 -13.82
C ALA A 3 -0.04 4.14 -13.04
N TYR A 4 -0.31 2.86 -12.89
CA TYR A 4 -1.48 2.37 -12.16
C TYR A 4 -1.10 1.81 -10.78
N CYS A 5 -0.10 2.39 -10.14
CA CYS A 5 0.35 1.94 -8.82
C CYS A 5 -0.75 2.02 -7.76
N ASP A 6 -1.57 3.07 -7.83
CA ASP A 6 -2.69 3.24 -6.92
C ASP A 6 -3.74 2.14 -7.11
N LYS A 7 -4.07 1.81 -8.36
CA LYS A 7 -5.01 0.75 -8.67
C LYS A 7 -4.47 -0.61 -8.23
N ALA A 8 -3.19 -0.89 -8.52
CA ALA A 8 -2.55 -2.14 -8.09
C ALA A 8 -2.57 -2.26 -6.57
N MET A 9 -2.24 -1.19 -5.85
CA MET A 9 -2.25 -1.18 -4.40
C MET A 9 -3.66 -1.39 -3.85
N HIS A 10 -4.67 -0.79 -4.47
CA HIS A 10 -6.06 -0.97 -4.07
C HIS A 10 -6.49 -2.44 -4.20
N SER A 11 -6.11 -3.09 -5.30
CA SER A 11 -6.42 -4.51 -5.52
C SER A 11 -5.74 -5.41 -4.49
N ILE A 12 -4.47 -5.11 -4.17
CA ILE A 12 -3.73 -5.84 -3.14
C ILE A 12 -4.39 -5.65 -1.77
N GLY A 13 -4.74 -4.41 -1.44
CA GLY A 13 -5.39 -4.08 -0.17
C GLY A 13 -6.73 -4.76 -0.01
N ALA A 14 -7.53 -4.81 -1.07
CA ALA A 14 -8.84 -5.49 -1.04
C ALA A 14 -8.67 -6.99 -0.78
N ALA A 15 -7.65 -7.62 -1.39
CA ALA A 15 -7.35 -9.02 -1.16
C ALA A 15 -6.92 -9.27 0.29
N LEU A 16 -6.08 -8.39 0.85
CA LEU A 16 -5.62 -8.49 2.23
C LEU A 16 -6.77 -8.31 3.22
N GLU A 17 -7.69 -7.39 2.95
CA GLU A 17 -8.84 -7.14 3.83
C GLU A 17 -9.80 -8.34 3.90
N LYS A 18 -9.84 -9.14 2.85
CA LYS A 18 -10.66 -10.36 2.81
C LYS A 18 -9.98 -11.55 3.46
N ASP A 19 -8.68 -11.44 3.74
CA ASP A 19 -7.90 -12.54 4.29
C ASP A 19 -7.94 -12.46 5.82
N GLU A 20 -8.46 -13.51 6.45
CA GLU A 20 -8.60 -13.57 7.90
C GLU A 20 -7.27 -13.58 8.66
N TYR A 21 -6.16 -13.89 7.98
CA TYR A 21 -4.84 -13.85 8.59
C TYR A 21 -4.30 -12.43 8.79
N PHE A 22 -4.93 -11.43 8.16
CA PHE A 22 -4.48 -10.04 8.24
C PHE A 22 -5.61 -9.13 8.71
N PRO A 23 -5.89 -9.13 10.04
CA PRO A 23 -7.04 -8.37 10.59
C PRO A 23 -6.89 -6.86 10.51
N ILE A 24 -5.66 -6.36 10.36
CA ILE A 24 -5.40 -4.92 10.30
C ILE A 24 -4.69 -4.58 9.00
N VAL A 25 -5.34 -3.76 8.17
CA VAL A 25 -4.76 -3.26 6.91
C VAL A 25 -4.87 -1.74 6.94
N CYS A 26 -3.72 -1.06 6.91
CA CYS A 26 -3.66 0.40 6.98
C CYS A 26 -3.95 1.05 5.63
N HIS A 27 -4.18 2.36 5.64
CA HIS A 27 -4.39 3.13 4.40
C HIS A 27 -3.11 3.21 3.57
N THR A 28 -3.29 3.39 2.27
CA THR A 28 -2.18 3.60 1.34
C THR A 28 -1.46 4.91 1.65
N LYS A 29 -0.13 4.85 1.67
CA LYS A 29 0.72 6.03 1.82
C LYS A 29 1.35 6.39 0.49
N PHE A 30 1.41 7.69 0.21
CA PHE A 30 1.99 8.23 -1.01
C PHE A 30 3.42 8.69 -0.76
N ASP A 31 4.24 8.66 -1.83
CA ASP A 31 5.60 9.18 -1.78
C ASP A 31 5.54 10.66 -2.18
N LEU A 32 5.67 11.55 -1.20
CA LEU A 32 5.46 12.99 -1.39
C LEU A 32 6.70 13.80 -1.02
N HIS A 33 6.86 14.95 -1.69
CA HIS A 33 7.81 15.98 -1.27
C HIS A 33 7.25 16.72 -0.05
N GLU A 34 8.09 17.54 0.60
CA GLU A 34 7.70 18.32 1.79
C GLU A 34 6.54 19.27 1.51
N ASP A 35 6.39 19.75 0.28
CA ASP A 35 5.32 20.66 -0.12
C ASP A 35 4.00 19.95 -0.45
N GLY A 36 3.97 18.62 -0.35
CA GLY A 36 2.79 17.83 -0.64
C GLY A 36 2.66 17.36 -2.09
N SER A 37 3.58 17.79 -2.99
CA SER A 37 3.56 17.32 -4.37
C SER A 37 4.10 15.88 -4.47
N PHE A 38 3.69 15.15 -5.51
CA PHE A 38 4.13 13.77 -5.69
C PHE A 38 5.60 13.70 -6.07
N LYS A 39 6.37 12.96 -5.28
CA LYS A 39 7.77 12.67 -5.55
C LYS A 39 7.91 11.53 -6.56
N SER A 40 7.04 10.54 -6.45
CA SER A 40 6.98 9.42 -7.37
C SER A 40 5.57 8.83 -7.35
N THR A 41 5.31 7.86 -8.23
CA THR A 41 4.02 7.15 -8.26
C THR A 41 3.98 5.99 -7.26
N ARG A 42 5.09 5.74 -6.55
CA ARG A 42 5.19 4.65 -5.58
C ARG A 42 4.15 4.78 -4.48
N LYS A 43 3.51 3.66 -4.16
CA LYS A 43 2.53 3.57 -3.08
C LYS A 43 2.98 2.52 -2.08
N THR A 44 2.77 2.79 -0.79
CA THR A 44 3.16 1.88 0.30
C THR A 44 1.96 1.65 1.21
N ARG A 45 1.80 0.41 1.64
CA ARG A 45 0.73 0.04 2.57
C ARG A 45 1.27 -0.91 3.63
N TYR A 46 0.81 -0.76 4.87
CA TYR A 46 1.19 -1.62 5.98
C TYR A 46 0.02 -2.49 6.38
N PHE A 47 0.30 -3.71 6.83
CA PHE A 47 -0.71 -4.61 7.36
C PHE A 47 -0.10 -5.48 8.45
N THR A 48 -0.95 -6.04 9.30
CA THR A 48 -0.54 -6.79 10.48
C THR A 48 -1.24 -8.14 10.49
N ASP A 49 -0.49 -9.21 10.82
CA ASP A 49 -1.06 -10.56 10.89
C ASP A 49 -1.66 -10.86 12.27
N PHE A 50 -2.16 -12.08 12.44
CA PHE A 50 -2.73 -12.56 13.70
C PHE A 50 -1.76 -12.48 14.88
N ASN A 51 -0.48 -12.65 14.61
CA ASN A 51 0.54 -12.69 15.65
C ASN A 51 1.06 -11.30 16.01
N GLY A 52 0.50 -10.26 15.39
CA GLY A 52 0.91 -8.90 15.64
C GLY A 52 2.15 -8.48 14.84
N LYS A 53 2.61 -9.31 13.93
CA LYS A 53 3.74 -8.95 13.07
C LYS A 53 3.30 -8.02 11.99
N ARG A 54 4.08 -6.96 11.76
CA ARG A 54 3.78 -5.92 10.79
C ARG A 54 4.56 -6.15 9.50
N TYR A 55 3.88 -5.97 8.38
CA TYR A 55 4.44 -6.12 7.04
C TYR A 55 4.27 -4.83 6.25
N LYS A 56 5.13 -4.64 5.27
CA LYS A 56 5.05 -3.53 4.34
C LYS A 56 4.99 -4.05 2.92
N VAL A 57 4.05 -3.53 2.12
CA VAL A 57 3.97 -3.79 0.69
C VAL A 57 4.15 -2.48 -0.06
N THR A 58 4.98 -2.50 -1.10
CA THR A 58 5.26 -1.33 -1.93
C THR A 58 5.00 -1.68 -3.38
N VAL A 59 4.30 -0.79 -4.09
CA VAL A 59 4.06 -0.90 -5.53
C VAL A 59 4.70 0.29 -6.20
N GLU A 60 5.55 0.03 -7.19
CA GLU A 60 6.24 1.07 -7.96
C GLU A 60 6.43 0.60 -9.38
N GLU A 61 6.66 1.53 -10.29
CA GLU A 61 6.97 1.20 -11.68
C GLU A 61 8.32 0.48 -11.76
N ALA A 62 8.34 -0.55 -12.58
CA ALA A 62 9.59 -1.28 -12.84
C ALA A 62 10.45 -0.54 -13.86
#